data_1a7cced6cdc63868f6b5460f80ded8bf
#
_entry.id   1a7cced6cdc63868f6b5460f80ded8bf
#
_cell.length_a   1.000
_cell.length_b   1.000
_cell.length_c   1.000
_cell.angle_alpha   90.00
_cell.angle_beta   90.00
_cell.angle_gamma   90.00
#
_symmetry.space_group_name_H-M   'P 1'
#
loop_
_entity.id
_entity.type
_entity.pdbx_description
1 polymer ?
#
loop_
_entity_poly.entity_id
_entity_poly.type
_entity_poly.pdbx_seq_one_letter_code
_entity_poly.pdbx_strand_id
1 'polypeptide(L)'
;AVKTLEAAARLGREEALVLENKSFVPLAHTNEARALVGIFLNDQYVKAKAKKLTKDVETPKHAAVLGAGIMGGGIAYQSAWKGVPVVMKDISDKSLTLGMTEAAKLLNKQLERGKIDGLKLAGVISTIQPTLEYSGFDRVDVVVEAVVENPKVKKAVLAETEAKVRPDTVLASN
;
A
#
# COMPACT_ATOMS: atom_id res chain seq x y z
N ALA A 1 4.69 11.39 -29.09
CA ALA A 1 3.56 12.22 -28.60
C ALA A 1 3.73 13.69 -28.98
N VAL A 2 4.82 14.41 -28.56
CA VAL A 2 4.97 15.86 -28.80
C VAL A 2 4.89 16.19 -30.30
N LYS A 3 5.69 15.52 -31.14
CA LYS A 3 5.66 15.72 -32.61
C LYS A 3 4.28 15.48 -33.23
N THR A 4 3.53 14.51 -32.70
CA THR A 4 2.17 14.21 -33.15
C THR A 4 1.21 15.35 -32.79
N LEU A 5 1.32 15.88 -31.56
CA LEU A 5 0.52 17.01 -31.09
C LEU A 5 0.82 18.27 -31.89
N GLU A 6 2.10 18.59 -32.12
CA GLU A 6 2.52 19.73 -32.94
C GLU A 6 1.96 19.65 -34.36
N ALA A 7 2.06 18.48 -34.98
CA ALA A 7 1.54 18.28 -36.34
C ALA A 7 0.01 18.30 -36.40
N ALA A 8 -0.67 17.80 -35.37
CA ALA A 8 -2.14 17.79 -35.29
C ALA A 8 -2.76 19.15 -34.93
N ALA A 9 -2.01 20.06 -34.30
CA ALA A 9 -2.52 21.32 -33.75
C ALA A 9 -3.21 22.26 -34.75
N ARG A 10 -2.94 22.08 -36.04
CA ARG A 10 -3.50 22.91 -37.14
C ARG A 10 -4.44 22.14 -38.05
N LEU A 11 -4.73 20.88 -37.75
CA LEU A 11 -5.57 20.00 -38.54
C LEU A 11 -7.00 19.99 -38.01
N GLY A 12 -7.96 19.68 -38.92
CA GLY A 12 -9.31 19.34 -38.52
C GLY A 12 -9.33 17.98 -37.77
N ARG A 13 -10.45 17.71 -37.08
CA ARG A 13 -10.59 16.51 -36.22
C ARG A 13 -10.27 15.21 -36.97
N GLU A 14 -10.80 15.01 -38.16
CA GLU A 14 -10.62 13.79 -38.94
C GLU A 14 -9.17 13.59 -39.38
N GLU A 15 -8.52 14.66 -39.85
CA GLU A 15 -7.11 14.63 -40.26
C GLU A 15 -6.17 14.38 -39.05
N ALA A 16 -6.48 14.99 -37.90
CA ALA A 16 -5.75 14.79 -36.66
C ALA A 16 -5.84 13.33 -36.19
N LEU A 17 -7.03 12.71 -36.27
CA LEU A 17 -7.22 11.28 -35.92
C LEU A 17 -6.43 10.34 -36.87
N VAL A 18 -6.38 10.65 -38.17
CA VAL A 18 -5.55 9.86 -39.11
C VAL A 18 -4.07 9.97 -38.77
N LEU A 19 -3.58 11.15 -38.40
CA LEU A 19 -2.21 11.36 -37.98
C LEU A 19 -1.89 10.63 -36.66
N GLU A 20 -2.80 10.69 -35.70
CA GLU A 20 -2.68 9.98 -34.42
C GLU A 20 -2.58 8.47 -34.64
N ASN A 21 -3.46 7.88 -35.45
CA ASN A 21 -3.44 6.45 -35.79
C ASN A 21 -2.10 6.05 -36.45
N LYS A 22 -1.60 6.84 -37.40
CA LYS A 22 -0.28 6.61 -38.03
C LYS A 22 0.86 6.61 -37.01
N SER A 23 0.77 7.44 -35.98
CA SER A 23 1.78 7.52 -34.93
C SER A 23 1.61 6.41 -33.89
N PHE A 24 0.39 5.98 -33.58
CA PHE A 24 0.07 4.99 -32.58
C PHE A 24 0.41 3.56 -33.02
N VAL A 25 0.09 3.17 -34.25
CA VAL A 25 0.25 1.78 -34.71
C VAL A 25 1.70 1.28 -34.56
N PRO A 26 2.74 2.00 -34.98
CA PRO A 26 4.11 1.54 -34.78
C PRO A 26 4.48 1.38 -33.30
N LEU A 27 3.97 2.28 -32.42
CA LEU A 27 4.22 2.21 -30.98
C LEU A 27 3.55 0.99 -30.35
N ALA A 28 2.32 0.68 -30.77
CA ALA A 28 1.59 -0.49 -30.27
C ALA A 28 2.26 -1.82 -30.58
N HIS A 29 3.10 -1.87 -31.63
CA HIS A 29 3.85 -3.06 -32.01
C HIS A 29 5.23 -3.18 -31.35
N THR A 30 5.63 -2.22 -30.51
CA THR A 30 6.90 -2.28 -29.77
C THR A 30 6.88 -3.31 -28.66
N ASN A 31 8.05 -3.79 -28.25
CA ASN A 31 8.20 -4.67 -27.10
C ASN A 31 7.82 -3.97 -25.80
N GLU A 32 8.08 -2.67 -25.70
CA GLU A 32 7.70 -1.82 -24.57
C GLU A 32 6.18 -1.76 -24.41
N ALA A 33 5.44 -1.53 -25.50
CA ALA A 33 3.98 -1.54 -25.46
C ALA A 33 3.43 -2.90 -25.05
N ARG A 34 4.00 -3.99 -25.58
CA ARG A 34 3.61 -5.36 -25.19
C ARG A 34 3.87 -5.62 -23.70
N ALA A 35 5.01 -5.18 -23.17
CA ALA A 35 5.35 -5.32 -21.75
C ALA A 35 4.39 -4.53 -20.86
N LEU A 36 4.09 -3.27 -21.21
CA LEU A 36 3.15 -2.43 -20.46
C LEU A 36 1.72 -2.98 -20.47
N VAL A 37 1.24 -3.47 -21.62
CA VAL A 37 -0.05 -4.14 -21.71
C VAL A 37 -0.05 -5.43 -20.88
N GLY A 38 1.04 -6.20 -20.91
CA GLY A 38 1.20 -7.39 -20.08
C GLY A 38 1.10 -7.09 -18.58
N ILE A 39 1.78 -6.04 -18.11
CA ILE A 39 1.70 -5.59 -16.71
C ILE A 39 0.27 -5.20 -16.36
N PHE A 40 -0.42 -4.45 -17.20
CA PHE A 40 -1.81 -4.05 -16.99
C PHE A 40 -2.74 -5.27 -16.88
N LEU A 41 -2.63 -6.22 -17.80
CA LEU A 41 -3.46 -7.43 -17.79
C LEU A 41 -3.17 -8.31 -16.57
N ASN A 42 -1.91 -8.44 -16.16
CA ASN A 42 -1.51 -9.17 -14.97
C ASN A 42 -2.09 -8.52 -13.70
N ASP A 43 -2.06 -7.20 -13.59
CA ASP A 43 -2.67 -6.46 -12.48
C ASP A 43 -4.19 -6.72 -12.41
N GLN A 44 -4.90 -6.67 -13.56
CA GLN A 44 -6.33 -6.98 -13.62
C GLN A 44 -6.62 -8.44 -13.21
N TYR A 45 -5.80 -9.38 -13.66
CA TYR A 45 -5.93 -10.79 -13.28
C TYR A 45 -5.76 -11.00 -11.78
N VAL A 46 -4.69 -10.44 -11.19
CA VAL A 46 -4.43 -10.55 -9.75
C VAL A 46 -5.55 -9.92 -8.92
N LYS A 47 -6.04 -8.74 -9.30
CA LYS A 47 -7.17 -8.07 -8.65
C LYS A 47 -8.46 -8.90 -8.72
N ALA A 48 -8.77 -9.46 -9.88
CA ALA A 48 -9.95 -10.32 -10.04
C ALA A 48 -9.84 -11.60 -9.20
N LYS A 49 -8.66 -12.22 -9.17
CA LYS A 49 -8.37 -13.39 -8.34
C LYS A 49 -8.49 -13.08 -6.86
N ALA A 50 -7.88 -11.98 -6.40
CA ALA A 50 -7.98 -11.51 -5.01
C ALA A 50 -9.44 -11.30 -4.62
N LYS A 51 -10.22 -10.56 -5.42
CA LYS A 51 -11.64 -10.31 -5.20
C LYS A 51 -12.46 -11.61 -5.07
N LYS A 52 -12.15 -12.62 -5.91
CA LYS A 52 -12.82 -13.92 -5.84
C LYS A 52 -12.49 -14.67 -4.55
N LEU A 53 -11.21 -14.66 -4.14
CA LEU A 53 -10.76 -15.37 -2.93
C LEU A 53 -11.20 -14.70 -1.63
N THR A 54 -11.41 -13.38 -1.64
CA THR A 54 -11.81 -12.62 -0.46
C THR A 54 -13.30 -12.30 -0.40
N LYS A 55 -14.13 -12.89 -1.30
CA LYS A 55 -15.55 -12.57 -1.41
C LYS A 55 -16.33 -12.79 -0.10
N ASP A 56 -15.99 -13.87 0.60
CA ASP A 56 -16.68 -14.30 1.82
C ASP A 56 -15.81 -14.11 3.09
N VAL A 57 -14.71 -13.35 2.96
CA VAL A 57 -13.80 -13.05 4.08
C VAL A 57 -14.25 -11.74 4.74
N GLU A 58 -14.41 -11.75 6.06
CA GLU A 58 -14.69 -10.54 6.82
C GLU A 58 -13.52 -9.55 6.73
N THR A 59 -13.85 -8.27 6.65
CA THR A 59 -12.82 -7.21 6.70
C THR A 59 -12.14 -7.22 8.08
N PRO A 60 -10.81 -7.20 8.14
CA PRO A 60 -10.10 -7.12 9.42
C PRO A 60 -10.55 -5.92 10.25
N LYS A 61 -10.80 -6.13 11.53
CA LYS A 61 -11.22 -5.08 12.49
C LYS A 61 -10.01 -4.45 13.18
N HIS A 62 -8.94 -5.22 13.38
CA HIS A 62 -7.69 -4.79 14.00
C HIS A 62 -6.50 -5.39 13.25
N ALA A 63 -5.46 -4.60 13.08
CA ALA A 63 -4.23 -5.03 12.45
C ALA A 63 -3.02 -4.81 13.36
N ALA A 64 -1.92 -5.50 13.09
CA ALA A 64 -0.62 -5.17 13.65
C ALA A 64 0.44 -5.11 12.56
N VAL A 65 1.49 -4.34 12.82
CA VAL A 65 2.67 -4.24 11.98
C VAL A 65 3.90 -4.48 12.85
N LEU A 66 4.75 -5.38 12.41
CA LEU A 66 6.05 -5.68 13.02
C LEU A 66 7.15 -4.98 12.23
N GLY A 67 7.87 -4.10 12.92
CA GLY A 67 8.84 -3.19 12.29
C GLY A 67 8.22 -1.83 11.99
N ALA A 68 8.79 -0.77 12.60
CA ALA A 68 8.34 0.61 12.47
C ALA A 68 9.29 1.46 11.61
N GLY A 69 9.88 0.86 10.59
CA GLY A 69 10.62 1.58 9.56
C GLY A 69 9.71 2.35 8.60
N ILE A 70 10.29 2.86 7.51
CA ILE A 70 9.55 3.58 6.45
C ILE A 70 8.38 2.72 5.93
N MET A 71 8.62 1.44 5.66
CA MET A 71 7.60 0.53 5.15
C MET A 71 6.54 0.23 6.21
N GLY A 72 6.93 -0.09 7.44
CA GLY A 72 5.98 -0.34 8.54
C GLY A 72 5.10 0.85 8.85
N GLY A 73 5.66 2.06 8.88
CA GLY A 73 4.90 3.31 9.01
C GLY A 73 3.91 3.53 7.86
N GLY A 74 4.31 3.20 6.63
CA GLY A 74 3.42 3.25 5.46
C GLY A 74 2.27 2.24 5.52
N ILE A 75 2.54 1.02 5.99
CA ILE A 75 1.51 -0.02 6.19
C ILE A 75 0.55 0.39 7.31
N ALA A 76 1.06 0.89 8.44
CA ALA A 76 0.25 1.40 9.54
C ALA A 76 -0.65 2.56 9.09
N TYR A 77 -0.09 3.53 8.34
CA TYR A 77 -0.88 4.59 7.71
C TYR A 77 -2.00 4.02 6.84
N GLN A 78 -1.70 3.07 5.96
CA GLN A 78 -2.69 2.53 5.03
C GLN A 78 -3.82 1.80 5.76
N SER A 79 -3.52 1.04 6.82
CA SER A 79 -4.50 0.39 7.68
C SER A 79 -5.42 1.42 8.35
N ALA A 80 -4.82 2.40 9.03
CA ALA A 80 -5.54 3.49 9.70
C ALA A 80 -6.40 4.32 8.73
N TRP A 81 -5.86 4.62 7.54
CA TRP A 81 -6.57 5.33 6.48
C TRP A 81 -7.82 4.58 6.00
N LYS A 82 -7.77 3.25 5.98
CA LYS A 82 -8.91 2.38 5.63
C LYS A 82 -9.87 2.13 6.80
N GLY A 83 -9.61 2.74 7.96
CA GLY A 83 -10.45 2.61 9.14
C GLY A 83 -10.16 1.37 10.00
N VAL A 84 -9.03 0.71 9.77
CA VAL A 84 -8.58 -0.44 10.57
C VAL A 84 -7.55 0.04 11.58
N PRO A 85 -7.87 0.09 12.89
CA PRO A 85 -6.91 0.40 13.95
C PRO A 85 -5.72 -0.55 13.89
N VAL A 86 -4.52 -0.02 14.16
CA VAL A 86 -3.29 -0.78 13.98
C VAL A 86 -2.32 -0.58 15.14
N VAL A 87 -1.81 -1.68 15.65
CA VAL A 87 -0.69 -1.70 16.60
C VAL A 87 0.61 -1.79 15.81
N MET A 88 1.50 -0.84 15.97
CA MET A 88 2.81 -0.81 15.30
C MET A 88 3.92 -1.09 16.32
N LYS A 89 4.51 -2.29 16.23
CA LYS A 89 5.54 -2.76 17.16
C LYS A 89 6.94 -2.68 16.54
N ASP A 90 7.87 -2.20 17.34
CA ASP A 90 9.32 -2.29 17.05
C ASP A 90 10.08 -2.60 18.34
N ILE A 91 11.39 -2.81 18.21
CA ILE A 91 12.30 -3.06 19.34
C ILE A 91 12.93 -1.77 19.90
N SER A 92 12.70 -0.61 19.26
CA SER A 92 13.28 0.67 19.69
C SER A 92 12.32 1.86 19.48
N ASP A 93 12.34 2.78 20.43
CA ASP A 93 11.60 4.06 20.35
C ASP A 93 11.98 4.88 19.13
N LYS A 94 13.24 4.81 18.71
CA LYS A 94 13.74 5.51 17.52
C LYS A 94 13.02 5.01 16.26
N SER A 95 12.84 3.70 16.12
CA SER A 95 12.10 3.11 15.01
C SER A 95 10.62 3.48 15.07
N LEU A 96 10.00 3.42 16.26
CA LEU A 96 8.60 3.84 16.45
C LEU A 96 8.40 5.30 16.05
N THR A 97 9.31 6.18 16.45
CA THR A 97 9.30 7.60 16.05
C THR A 97 9.39 7.74 14.52
N LEU A 98 10.27 6.97 13.87
CA LEU A 98 10.40 6.97 12.40
C LEU A 98 9.09 6.53 11.73
N GLY A 99 8.50 5.41 12.17
CA GLY A 99 7.24 4.90 11.60
C GLY A 99 6.09 5.88 11.78
N MET A 100 5.94 6.50 12.96
CA MET A 100 4.93 7.53 13.21
C MET A 100 5.16 8.78 12.34
N THR A 101 6.42 9.19 12.16
CA THR A 101 6.78 10.32 11.29
C THR A 101 6.40 10.04 9.83
N GLU A 102 6.66 8.84 9.32
CA GLU A 102 6.27 8.45 7.96
C GLU A 102 4.75 8.40 7.79
N ALA A 103 4.02 7.86 8.77
CA ALA A 103 2.56 7.87 8.75
C ALA A 103 1.99 9.29 8.74
N ALA A 104 2.50 10.17 9.61
CA ALA A 104 2.11 11.59 9.68
C ALA A 104 2.43 12.33 8.36
N LYS A 105 3.59 12.09 7.75
CA LYS A 105 3.98 12.67 6.46
C LYS A 105 3.03 12.28 5.33
N LEU A 106 2.58 11.03 5.29
CA LEU A 106 1.61 10.56 4.30
C LEU A 106 0.23 11.20 4.52
N LEU A 107 -0.20 11.36 5.77
CA LEU A 107 -1.44 12.05 6.10
C LEU A 107 -1.39 13.55 5.75
N ASN A 108 -0.28 14.22 6.07
CA ASN A 108 -0.09 15.63 5.71
C ASN A 108 -0.19 15.88 4.20
N LYS A 109 0.32 14.97 3.37
CA LYS A 109 0.13 15.05 1.92
C LYS A 109 -1.35 15.00 1.50
N GLN A 110 -2.21 14.28 2.24
CA GLN A 110 -3.65 14.29 1.96
C GLN A 110 -4.30 15.61 2.39
N LEU A 111 -3.86 16.18 3.53
CA LEU A 111 -4.30 17.48 4.01
C LEU A 111 -3.91 18.61 3.03
N GLU A 112 -2.65 18.67 2.60
CA GLU A 112 -2.15 19.62 1.60
C GLU A 112 -2.90 19.57 0.27
N ARG A 113 -3.36 18.38 -0.13
CA ARG A 113 -4.19 18.17 -1.31
C ARG A 113 -5.67 18.48 -1.10
N GLY A 114 -6.05 18.96 0.08
CA GLY A 114 -7.45 19.25 0.42
C GLY A 114 -8.38 18.03 0.47
N LYS A 115 -7.83 16.81 0.55
CA LYS A 115 -8.63 15.58 0.60
C LYS A 115 -9.18 15.26 1.98
N ILE A 116 -8.59 15.82 3.02
CA ILE A 116 -9.01 15.73 4.42
C ILE A 116 -8.76 17.06 5.11
N ASP A 117 -9.42 17.25 6.23
CA ASP A 117 -9.17 18.34 7.19
C ASP A 117 -8.29 17.88 8.37
N GLY A 118 -7.95 18.81 9.26
CA GLY A 118 -7.13 18.54 10.44
C GLY A 118 -7.79 17.58 11.43
N LEU A 119 -9.13 17.62 11.55
CA LEU A 119 -9.88 16.74 12.45
C LEU A 119 -9.80 15.28 11.95
N LYS A 120 -9.98 15.07 10.65
CA LYS A 120 -9.83 13.75 10.02
C LYS A 120 -8.40 13.23 10.15
N LEU A 121 -7.39 14.10 9.96
CA LEU A 121 -5.97 13.74 10.16
C LEU A 121 -5.74 13.25 11.59
N ALA A 122 -6.17 14.02 12.60
CA ALA A 122 -6.02 13.66 14.01
C ALA A 122 -6.74 12.32 14.32
N GLY A 123 -7.94 12.14 13.79
CA GLY A 123 -8.69 10.89 13.94
C GLY A 123 -7.97 9.67 13.35
N VAL A 124 -7.37 9.79 12.17
CA VAL A 124 -6.63 8.68 11.55
C VAL A 124 -5.34 8.39 12.32
N ILE A 125 -4.53 9.39 12.65
CA ILE A 125 -3.26 9.17 13.36
C ILE A 125 -3.46 8.54 14.73
N SER A 126 -4.54 8.88 15.44
CA SER A 126 -4.86 8.35 16.76
C SER A 126 -5.22 6.86 16.75
N THR A 127 -5.51 6.27 15.60
CA THR A 127 -5.77 4.83 15.46
C THR A 127 -4.49 4.01 15.24
N ILE A 128 -3.32 4.65 15.12
CA ILE A 128 -2.02 3.99 15.07
C ILE A 128 -1.42 3.98 16.47
N GLN A 129 -1.22 2.80 17.04
CA GLN A 129 -0.74 2.60 18.39
C GLN A 129 0.70 2.07 18.39
N PRO A 130 1.72 2.94 18.59
CA PRO A 130 3.11 2.49 18.67
C PRO A 130 3.37 1.75 19.99
N THR A 131 4.15 0.67 19.95
CA THR A 131 4.52 -0.11 21.14
C THR A 131 5.84 -0.84 20.98
N LEU A 132 6.55 -1.03 22.08
CA LEU A 132 7.74 -1.90 22.17
C LEU A 132 7.37 -3.36 22.49
N GLU A 133 6.15 -3.57 23.00
CA GLU A 133 5.66 -4.85 23.50
C GLU A 133 4.59 -5.46 22.60
N TYR A 134 4.15 -6.67 22.92
CA TYR A 134 3.03 -7.34 22.21
C TYR A 134 1.65 -6.98 22.77
N SER A 135 1.52 -5.84 23.44
CA SER A 135 0.23 -5.37 23.96
C SER A 135 -0.79 -5.19 22.84
N GLY A 136 -1.96 -5.83 22.96
CA GLY A 136 -3.03 -5.75 21.98
C GLY A 136 -2.95 -6.74 20.80
N PHE A 137 -1.88 -7.55 20.72
CA PHE A 137 -1.75 -8.56 19.67
C PHE A 137 -2.74 -9.73 19.81
N ASP A 138 -3.27 -9.94 20.99
CA ASP A 138 -4.33 -10.91 21.28
C ASP A 138 -5.66 -10.63 20.59
N ARG A 139 -5.83 -9.44 20.01
CA ARG A 139 -7.06 -8.98 19.36
C ARG A 139 -6.94 -8.73 17.87
N VAL A 140 -5.74 -8.85 17.30
CA VAL A 140 -5.56 -8.53 15.88
C VAL A 140 -6.00 -9.67 14.97
N ASP A 141 -6.57 -9.31 13.84
CA ASP A 141 -7.02 -10.25 12.80
C ASP A 141 -5.92 -10.53 11.78
N VAL A 142 -5.02 -9.57 11.60
CA VAL A 142 -3.91 -9.66 10.66
C VAL A 142 -2.66 -8.99 11.21
N VAL A 143 -1.51 -9.64 11.04
CA VAL A 143 -0.18 -9.09 11.32
C VAL A 143 0.59 -9.02 10.01
N VAL A 144 1.19 -7.87 9.74
CA VAL A 144 2.10 -7.68 8.60
C VAL A 144 3.51 -7.49 9.11
N GLU A 145 4.40 -8.41 8.74
CA GLU A 145 5.83 -8.33 9.07
C GLU A 145 6.54 -7.43 8.04
N ALA A 146 7.24 -6.42 8.53
CA ALA A 146 8.03 -5.45 7.77
C ALA A 146 9.35 -5.11 8.48
N VAL A 147 9.96 -6.11 9.12
CA VAL A 147 11.29 -6.00 9.79
C VAL A 147 12.41 -6.04 8.73
N VAL A 148 13.65 -5.94 9.19
CA VAL A 148 14.84 -5.99 8.32
C VAL A 148 14.87 -7.26 7.47
N GLU A 149 15.37 -7.14 6.22
CA GLU A 149 15.45 -8.23 5.24
C GLU A 149 16.52 -9.25 5.64
N ASN A 150 16.25 -10.00 6.71
CA ASN A 150 17.08 -11.07 7.23
C ASN A 150 16.21 -12.28 7.60
N PRO A 151 16.37 -13.42 6.92
CA PRO A 151 15.53 -14.60 7.13
C PRO A 151 15.53 -15.13 8.57
N LYS A 152 16.67 -15.02 9.28
CA LYS A 152 16.76 -15.45 10.70
C LYS A 152 15.94 -14.56 11.61
N VAL A 153 16.01 -13.23 11.39
CA VAL A 153 15.22 -12.26 12.14
C VAL A 153 13.74 -12.43 11.86
N LYS A 154 13.34 -12.50 10.59
CA LYS A 154 11.93 -12.72 10.19
C LYS A 154 11.35 -13.98 10.81
N LYS A 155 12.08 -15.11 10.72
CA LYS A 155 11.65 -16.38 11.30
C LYS A 155 11.49 -16.30 12.83
N ALA A 156 12.42 -15.66 13.53
CA ALA A 156 12.35 -15.50 14.99
C ALA A 156 11.17 -14.63 15.40
N VAL A 157 11.00 -13.48 14.75
CA VAL A 157 9.91 -12.52 15.03
C VAL A 157 8.54 -13.16 14.74
N LEU A 158 8.39 -13.87 13.62
CA LEU A 158 7.12 -14.54 13.29
C LEU A 158 6.80 -15.65 14.30
N ALA A 159 7.78 -16.48 14.71
CA ALA A 159 7.58 -17.51 15.71
C ALA A 159 7.20 -16.92 17.09
N GLU A 160 7.83 -15.80 17.49
CA GLU A 160 7.46 -15.09 18.72
C GLU A 160 6.04 -14.52 18.63
N THR A 161 5.69 -13.95 17.48
CA THR A 161 4.37 -13.36 17.25
C THR A 161 3.26 -14.41 17.25
N GLU A 162 3.50 -15.56 16.63
CA GLU A 162 2.55 -16.67 16.58
C GLU A 162 2.11 -17.12 17.99
N ALA A 163 3.02 -17.05 18.98
CA ALA A 163 2.71 -17.36 20.38
C ALA A 163 1.91 -16.26 21.10
N LYS A 164 1.70 -15.09 20.49
CA LYS A 164 1.03 -13.90 21.08
C LYS A 164 -0.29 -13.54 20.45
N VAL A 165 -0.60 -14.11 19.30
CA VAL A 165 -1.82 -13.86 18.55
C VAL A 165 -2.80 -15.02 18.68
N ARG A 166 -4.04 -14.81 18.23
CA ARG A 166 -5.04 -15.88 18.15
C ARG A 166 -4.68 -16.90 17.06
N PRO A 167 -5.14 -18.16 17.18
CA PRO A 167 -4.89 -19.18 16.15
C PRO A 167 -5.43 -18.86 14.75
N ASP A 168 -6.44 -18.00 14.67
CA ASP A 168 -7.09 -17.56 13.42
C ASP A 168 -6.48 -16.27 12.86
N THR A 169 -5.53 -15.65 13.53
CA THR A 169 -4.84 -14.45 13.06
C THR A 169 -3.99 -14.78 11.83
N VAL A 170 -4.17 -13.98 10.78
CA VAL A 170 -3.36 -14.11 9.56
C VAL A 170 -1.99 -13.45 9.76
N LEU A 171 -0.92 -14.21 9.55
CA LEU A 171 0.45 -13.70 9.54
C LEU A 171 0.92 -13.53 8.09
N ALA A 172 1.27 -12.31 7.70
CA ALA A 172 1.79 -11.98 6.38
C ALA A 172 3.21 -11.44 6.50
N SER A 173 4.11 -11.94 5.66
CA SER A 173 5.49 -11.42 5.54
C SER A 173 5.63 -10.65 4.23
N ASN A 174 6.34 -9.55 4.29
CA ASN A 174 6.64 -8.73 3.14
C ASN A 174 8.08 -8.98 2.65
#